data_4521d9d05f79027a32002d9a30f65aa0
#
_entry.id   4521d9d05f79027a32002d9a30f65aa0
#
_cell.length_a   1.000
_cell.length_b   1.000
_cell.length_c   1.000
_cell.angle_alpha   90.00
_cell.angle_beta   90.00
_cell.angle_gamma   90.00
#
_symmetry.space_group_name_H-M   'P 1'
#
loop_
_entity.id
_entity.type
_entity.pdbx_description
1 polymer ?
#
loop_
_entity_poly.entity_id
_entity_poly.type
_entity_poly.pdbx_seq_one_letter_code
_entity_poly.pdbx_strand_id
1 'polypeptide(L)'
;MYRKIGIIVPTLGTRLLFLKQALESIRMAGDCHITVVSPYKETLFSQIDANLCDQWIQDPMQGLVEAINTGVRALPQQIEYFNWLGDDDTLAPNSLSMSSSPLEDDPEIVCVFGMCQYMNQDGQPIYKNRSGRFAVPLLKFGPQLIPQPGALFRRTSFNKVGGLDPTYECAFDLDLLLKLKKIGKIHYIRYQLSSFRWHSDSLGVRSRSVSVHEAKDIRQKNLPRIVRLFSSAWEVPLRRLIYFAGIVLTRIDNIRIKFRLK
;
A
#
# COMPACT_ATOMS: atom_id res chain seq x y z
N MET A 1 -21.27 -16.92 4.88
CA MET A 1 -19.88 -17.13 4.37
C MET A 1 -18.95 -16.31 5.26
N TYR A 2 -17.88 -16.87 5.81
CA TYR A 2 -17.01 -16.09 6.70
C TYR A 2 -16.13 -15.16 5.86
N ARG A 3 -16.03 -13.90 6.28
CA ARG A 3 -15.12 -12.92 5.64
C ARG A 3 -13.68 -13.37 5.80
N LYS A 4 -12.96 -13.50 4.69
CA LYS A 4 -11.55 -13.94 4.66
C LYS A 4 -10.57 -12.77 4.57
N ILE A 5 -11.06 -11.57 4.23
CA ILE A 5 -10.25 -10.37 3.99
C ILE A 5 -10.45 -9.38 5.14
N GLY A 6 -9.35 -8.83 5.65
CA GLY A 6 -9.34 -7.76 6.64
C GLY A 6 -8.68 -6.50 6.08
N ILE A 7 -9.27 -5.34 6.33
CA ILE A 7 -8.67 -4.04 5.99
C ILE A 7 -8.44 -3.25 7.28
N ILE A 8 -7.20 -2.85 7.51
CA ILE A 8 -6.80 -2.01 8.63
C ILE A 8 -6.77 -0.56 8.17
N VAL A 9 -7.41 0.34 8.89
CA VAL A 9 -7.39 1.78 8.62
C VAL A 9 -6.79 2.50 9.84
N PRO A 10 -5.47 2.76 9.85
CA PRO A 10 -4.86 3.58 10.88
C PRO A 10 -5.23 5.04 10.64
N THR A 11 -5.66 5.76 11.68
CA THR A 11 -6.04 7.17 11.57
C THR A 11 -5.85 7.93 12.87
N LEU A 12 -5.40 9.17 12.77
CA LEU A 12 -5.42 10.12 13.87
C LEU A 12 -6.76 10.86 14.00
N GLY A 13 -7.71 10.61 13.08
CA GLY A 13 -9.03 11.21 13.12
C GLY A 13 -9.09 12.70 12.74
N THR A 14 -8.00 13.27 12.24
CA THR A 14 -7.92 14.69 11.89
C THR A 14 -8.55 15.02 10.55
N ARG A 15 -8.86 14.00 9.71
CA ARG A 15 -9.36 14.12 8.34
C ARG A 15 -10.64 13.31 8.14
N LEU A 16 -11.69 13.64 8.90
CA LEU A 16 -12.94 12.87 8.95
C LEU A 16 -13.59 12.63 7.58
N LEU A 17 -13.56 13.65 6.70
CA LEU A 17 -14.14 13.51 5.36
C LEU A 17 -13.39 12.44 4.54
N PHE A 18 -12.08 12.44 4.58
CA PHE A 18 -11.29 11.44 3.86
C PHE A 18 -11.45 10.05 4.49
N LEU A 19 -11.44 9.96 5.83
CA LEU A 19 -11.68 8.71 6.53
C LEU A 19 -13.03 8.10 6.13
N LYS A 20 -14.10 8.90 6.07
CA LYS A 20 -15.41 8.44 5.62
C LYS A 20 -15.35 7.92 4.17
N GLN A 21 -14.73 8.68 3.25
CA GLN A 21 -14.54 8.25 1.86
C GLN A 21 -13.73 6.95 1.75
N ALA A 22 -12.68 6.81 2.56
CA ALA A 22 -11.88 5.59 2.62
C ALA A 22 -12.73 4.38 3.04
N LEU A 23 -13.46 4.49 4.15
CA LEU A 23 -14.32 3.43 4.67
C LEU A 23 -15.45 3.05 3.70
N GLU A 24 -16.12 4.02 3.11
CA GLU A 24 -17.14 3.80 2.07
C GLU A 24 -16.54 3.08 0.86
N SER A 25 -15.36 3.48 0.41
CA SER A 25 -14.66 2.83 -0.71
C SER A 25 -14.31 1.37 -0.42
N ILE A 26 -13.92 1.06 0.83
CA ILE A 26 -13.62 -0.31 1.25
C ILE A 26 -14.90 -1.17 1.18
N ARG A 27 -16.05 -0.66 1.63
CA ARG A 27 -17.32 -1.38 1.52
C ARG A 27 -17.72 -1.64 0.07
N MET A 28 -17.46 -0.69 -0.84
CA MET A 28 -17.70 -0.88 -2.29
C MET A 28 -16.67 -1.84 -2.93
N ALA A 29 -15.50 -1.99 -2.36
CA ALA A 29 -14.45 -2.87 -2.88
C ALA A 29 -14.77 -4.36 -2.71
N GLY A 30 -15.62 -4.73 -1.76
CA GLY A 30 -16.07 -6.10 -1.53
C GLY A 30 -16.36 -6.42 -0.06
N ASP A 31 -16.76 -7.67 0.20
CA ASP A 31 -17.01 -8.14 1.58
C ASP A 31 -15.70 -8.34 2.33
N CYS A 32 -15.50 -7.59 3.41
CA CYS A 32 -14.31 -7.63 4.24
C CYS A 32 -14.61 -7.18 5.68
N HIS A 33 -13.71 -7.54 6.60
CA HIS A 33 -13.69 -7.05 7.96
C HIS A 33 -12.85 -5.77 8.03
N ILE A 34 -13.46 -4.66 8.48
CA ILE A 34 -12.79 -3.36 8.59
C ILE A 34 -12.44 -3.09 10.05
N THR A 35 -11.15 -2.93 10.31
CA THR A 35 -10.61 -2.55 11.62
C THR A 35 -10.02 -1.15 11.54
N VAL A 36 -10.58 -0.21 12.28
CA VAL A 36 -10.02 1.14 12.46
C VAL A 36 -9.12 1.16 13.69
N VAL A 37 -7.91 1.68 13.55
CA VAL A 37 -6.95 1.86 14.64
C VAL A 37 -6.76 3.35 14.87
N SER A 38 -7.18 3.85 16.05
CA SER A 38 -7.15 5.29 16.35
C SER A 38 -6.92 5.56 17.82
N PRO A 39 -6.21 6.65 18.20
CA PRO A 39 -6.11 7.11 19.58
C PRO A 39 -7.42 7.73 20.09
N TYR A 40 -8.33 8.15 19.19
CA TYR A 40 -9.56 8.89 19.55
C TYR A 40 -10.82 8.09 19.21
N LYS A 41 -10.84 6.83 19.63
CA LYS A 41 -11.94 5.89 19.36
C LYS A 41 -13.32 6.47 19.63
N GLU A 42 -13.56 6.99 20.82
CA GLU A 42 -14.88 7.46 21.26
C GLU A 42 -15.37 8.67 20.45
N THR A 43 -14.48 9.61 20.18
CA THR A 43 -14.80 10.81 19.39
C THR A 43 -15.13 10.46 17.96
N LEU A 44 -14.39 9.54 17.35
CA LEU A 44 -14.60 9.12 15.97
C LEU A 44 -15.85 8.24 15.82
N PHE A 45 -16.10 7.36 16.79
CA PHE A 45 -17.27 6.48 16.79
C PHE A 45 -18.60 7.26 16.74
N SER A 46 -18.66 8.44 17.37
CA SER A 46 -19.85 9.31 17.32
C SER A 46 -20.04 10.05 15.98
N GLN A 47 -19.01 10.12 15.15
CA GLN A 47 -19.00 10.91 13.90
C GLN A 47 -19.00 10.06 12.62
N ILE A 48 -18.77 8.76 12.75
CA ILE A 48 -18.71 7.80 11.64
C ILE A 48 -19.84 6.80 11.78
N ASP A 49 -20.53 6.51 10.66
CA ASP A 49 -21.58 5.49 10.63
C ASP A 49 -21.01 4.15 11.12
N ALA A 50 -21.63 3.58 12.14
CA ALA A 50 -21.23 2.31 12.74
C ALA A 50 -21.18 1.14 11.73
N ASN A 51 -21.93 1.22 10.62
CA ASN A 51 -21.92 0.21 9.56
C ASN A 51 -20.65 0.24 8.68
N LEU A 52 -19.88 1.33 8.73
CA LEU A 52 -18.67 1.47 7.93
C LEU A 52 -17.45 0.76 8.53
N CYS A 53 -17.51 0.35 9.80
CA CYS A 53 -16.40 -0.29 10.51
C CYS A 53 -16.92 -1.47 11.33
N ASP A 54 -16.20 -2.60 11.32
CA ASP A 54 -16.57 -3.78 12.10
C ASP A 54 -15.89 -3.79 13.48
N GLN A 55 -14.72 -3.15 13.59
CA GLN A 55 -13.92 -3.16 14.81
C GLN A 55 -13.13 -1.86 14.97
N TRP A 56 -13.07 -1.36 16.22
CA TRP A 56 -12.24 -0.22 16.61
C TRP A 56 -11.20 -0.67 17.63
N ILE A 57 -9.93 -0.36 17.34
CA ILE A 57 -8.77 -0.68 18.19
C ILE A 57 -8.12 0.63 18.65
N GLN A 58 -7.73 0.64 19.93
CA GLN A 58 -6.93 1.74 20.49
C GLN A 58 -5.55 1.73 19.87
N ASP A 59 -5.12 2.85 19.27
CA ASP A 59 -3.76 3.05 18.77
C ASP A 59 -2.79 3.09 19.98
N PRO A 60 -1.70 2.31 19.98
CA PRO A 60 -0.70 2.34 21.02
C PRO A 60 0.14 3.62 21.04
N MET A 61 -0.04 4.53 20.07
CA MET A 61 0.70 5.79 19.91
C MET A 61 2.24 5.60 19.77
N GLN A 62 2.65 4.51 19.14
CA GLN A 62 4.05 4.16 18.87
C GLN A 62 4.41 4.31 17.40
N GLY A 63 3.65 5.12 16.66
CA GLY A 63 3.83 5.39 15.23
C GLY A 63 2.96 4.52 14.32
N LEU A 64 2.93 4.89 13.04
CA LEU A 64 2.06 4.29 12.03
C LEU A 64 2.29 2.77 11.90
N VAL A 65 3.55 2.34 11.90
CA VAL A 65 3.91 0.93 11.74
C VAL A 65 3.33 0.07 12.86
N GLU A 66 3.43 0.55 14.10
CA GLU A 66 2.89 -0.20 15.24
C GLU A 66 1.36 -0.14 15.30
N ALA A 67 0.74 0.94 14.87
CA ALA A 67 -0.71 1.01 14.67
C ALA A 67 -1.18 -0.07 13.67
N ILE A 68 -0.51 -0.22 12.52
CA ILE A 68 -0.82 -1.24 11.54
C ILE A 68 -0.60 -2.65 12.12
N ASN A 69 0.56 -2.91 12.72
CA ASN A 69 0.86 -4.20 13.34
C ASN A 69 -0.19 -4.58 14.41
N THR A 70 -0.62 -3.60 15.23
CA THR A 70 -1.67 -3.79 16.23
C THR A 70 -3.00 -4.15 15.57
N GLY A 71 -3.38 -3.46 14.49
CA GLY A 71 -4.56 -3.80 13.71
C GLY A 71 -4.51 -5.21 13.15
N VAL A 72 -3.37 -5.65 12.57
CA VAL A 72 -3.19 -7.00 12.03
C VAL A 72 -3.30 -8.07 13.13
N ARG A 73 -2.73 -7.82 14.31
CA ARG A 73 -2.84 -8.76 15.46
C ARG A 73 -4.29 -8.92 15.92
N ALA A 74 -5.06 -7.84 15.89
CA ALA A 74 -6.45 -7.82 16.33
C ALA A 74 -7.45 -8.40 15.32
N LEU A 75 -7.05 -8.68 14.09
CA LEU A 75 -7.93 -9.27 13.08
C LEU A 75 -8.45 -10.64 13.55
N PRO A 76 -9.75 -10.96 13.33
CA PRO A 76 -10.33 -12.25 13.61
C PRO A 76 -9.52 -13.41 12.99
N GLN A 77 -9.56 -14.60 13.63
CA GLN A 77 -8.74 -15.75 13.20
C GLN A 77 -9.03 -16.23 11.78
N GLN A 78 -10.28 -16.11 11.33
CA GLN A 78 -10.71 -16.51 9.98
C GLN A 78 -10.19 -15.60 8.86
N ILE A 79 -9.57 -14.46 9.18
CA ILE A 79 -8.99 -13.56 8.19
C ILE A 79 -7.67 -14.17 7.69
N GLU A 80 -7.66 -14.52 6.41
CA GLU A 80 -6.52 -15.12 5.71
C GLU A 80 -5.68 -14.09 4.97
N TYR A 81 -6.33 -13.04 4.45
CA TYR A 81 -5.72 -11.97 3.66
C TYR A 81 -6.00 -10.61 4.28
N PHE A 82 -5.07 -9.69 4.14
CA PHE A 82 -5.28 -8.36 4.68
C PHE A 82 -4.56 -7.29 3.86
N ASN A 83 -5.00 -6.05 4.04
CA ASN A 83 -4.31 -4.84 3.61
C ASN A 83 -4.44 -3.78 4.71
N TRP A 84 -3.60 -2.76 4.68
CA TRP A 84 -3.86 -1.50 5.38
C TRP A 84 -4.07 -0.40 4.36
N LEU A 85 -4.98 0.51 4.65
CA LEU A 85 -5.31 1.65 3.80
C LEU A 85 -5.14 2.94 4.59
N GLY A 86 -4.45 3.92 4.03
CA GLY A 86 -4.42 5.28 4.60
C GLY A 86 -5.82 5.86 4.69
N ASP A 87 -6.07 6.67 5.72
CA ASP A 87 -7.37 7.32 5.92
C ASP A 87 -7.73 8.37 4.85
N ASP A 88 -6.83 8.63 3.91
CA ASP A 88 -6.96 9.54 2.77
C ASP A 88 -7.00 8.82 1.41
N ASP A 89 -6.73 7.51 1.38
CA ASP A 89 -6.73 6.69 0.19
C ASP A 89 -8.07 5.98 -0.05
N THR A 90 -8.27 5.41 -1.23
CA THR A 90 -9.48 4.65 -1.55
C THR A 90 -9.19 3.36 -2.28
N LEU A 91 -10.05 2.35 -2.09
CA LEU A 91 -10.06 1.13 -2.88
C LEU A 91 -11.00 1.28 -4.09
N ALA A 92 -10.68 0.62 -5.19
CA ALA A 92 -11.57 0.58 -6.35
C ALA A 92 -12.71 -0.43 -6.12
N PRO A 93 -13.92 -0.19 -6.69
CA PRO A 93 -15.02 -1.15 -6.59
C PRO A 93 -14.60 -2.55 -7.06
N ASN A 94 -15.05 -3.58 -6.33
CA ASN A 94 -14.75 -5.00 -6.59
C ASN A 94 -13.25 -5.38 -6.56
N SER A 95 -12.37 -4.49 -6.07
CA SER A 95 -10.92 -4.73 -6.07
C SER A 95 -10.51 -5.88 -5.16
N LEU A 96 -11.26 -6.14 -4.08
CA LEU A 96 -10.92 -7.20 -3.12
C LEU A 96 -11.10 -8.60 -3.73
N SER A 97 -12.17 -8.85 -4.48
CA SER A 97 -12.36 -10.13 -5.17
C SER A 97 -11.31 -10.34 -6.26
N MET A 98 -10.95 -9.27 -7.00
CA MET A 98 -9.91 -9.34 -8.02
C MET A 98 -8.53 -9.63 -7.45
N SER A 99 -8.22 -9.14 -6.25
CA SER A 99 -6.92 -9.35 -5.60
C SER A 99 -6.84 -10.63 -4.78
N SER A 100 -7.97 -11.15 -4.26
CA SER A 100 -7.97 -12.40 -3.48
C SER A 100 -7.91 -13.66 -4.35
N SER A 101 -8.53 -13.65 -5.54
CA SER A 101 -8.57 -14.84 -6.42
C SER A 101 -7.18 -15.44 -6.68
N PRO A 102 -6.15 -14.70 -7.10
CA PRO A 102 -4.82 -15.30 -7.28
C PRO A 102 -4.19 -15.85 -5.98
N LEU A 103 -4.52 -15.24 -4.81
CA LEU A 103 -4.06 -15.75 -3.51
C LEU A 103 -4.74 -17.07 -3.14
N GLU A 104 -6.00 -17.25 -3.52
CA GLU A 104 -6.76 -18.48 -3.31
C GLU A 104 -6.26 -19.59 -4.23
N ASP A 105 -5.95 -19.26 -5.49
CA ASP A 105 -5.55 -20.21 -6.53
C ASP A 105 -4.10 -20.72 -6.37
N ASP A 106 -3.17 -19.90 -5.84
CA ASP A 106 -1.76 -20.27 -5.69
C ASP A 106 -1.26 -19.96 -4.26
N PRO A 107 -1.00 -21.00 -3.43
CA PRO A 107 -0.50 -20.82 -2.07
C PRO A 107 0.92 -20.22 -1.99
N GLU A 108 1.70 -20.23 -3.07
CA GLU A 108 3.01 -19.57 -3.12
C GLU A 108 2.92 -18.06 -3.28
N ILE A 109 1.76 -17.54 -3.68
CA ILE A 109 1.55 -16.10 -3.74
C ILE A 109 1.38 -15.55 -2.33
N VAL A 110 2.27 -14.65 -1.95
CA VAL A 110 2.31 -13.99 -0.64
C VAL A 110 1.75 -12.58 -0.64
N CYS A 111 1.70 -11.97 -1.83
CA CYS A 111 1.17 -10.63 -2.05
C CYS A 111 0.66 -10.48 -3.48
N VAL A 112 -0.51 -9.85 -3.64
CA VAL A 112 -1.07 -9.42 -4.92
C VAL A 112 -1.11 -7.90 -4.95
N PHE A 113 -0.72 -7.29 -6.06
CA PHE A 113 -0.84 -5.86 -6.29
C PHE A 113 -1.33 -5.55 -7.71
N GLY A 114 -1.82 -4.35 -7.92
CA GLY A 114 -2.32 -3.91 -9.21
C GLY A 114 -1.98 -2.46 -9.53
N MET A 115 -2.71 -1.87 -10.46
CA MET A 115 -2.57 -0.46 -10.80
C MET A 115 -3.16 0.41 -9.68
N CYS A 116 -2.57 1.61 -9.48
CA CYS A 116 -3.06 2.63 -8.56
C CYS A 116 -3.26 3.95 -9.31
N GLN A 117 -4.41 4.59 -9.11
CA GLN A 117 -4.66 5.94 -9.58
C GLN A 117 -4.13 6.94 -8.56
N TYR A 118 -3.25 7.83 -8.97
CA TYR A 118 -2.87 8.98 -8.15
C TYR A 118 -3.87 10.11 -8.39
N MET A 119 -4.38 10.70 -7.31
CA MET A 119 -5.36 11.78 -7.31
C MET A 119 -4.88 12.95 -6.45
N ASN A 120 -5.35 14.16 -6.74
CA ASN A 120 -5.09 15.34 -5.92
C ASN A 120 -5.98 15.34 -4.65
N GLN A 121 -5.87 16.38 -3.84
CA GLN A 121 -6.64 16.54 -2.61
C GLN A 121 -8.16 16.49 -2.87
N ASP A 122 -8.62 17.02 -4.02
CA ASP A 122 -10.04 17.05 -4.41
C ASP A 122 -10.53 15.72 -5.04
N GLY A 123 -9.66 14.70 -5.11
CA GLY A 123 -9.99 13.41 -5.72
C GLY A 123 -9.87 13.38 -7.25
N GLN A 124 -9.35 14.43 -7.89
CA GLN A 124 -9.18 14.45 -9.34
C GLN A 124 -7.94 13.63 -9.75
N PRO A 125 -8.01 12.83 -10.82
CA PRO A 125 -6.92 11.99 -11.24
C PRO A 125 -5.73 12.80 -11.77
N ILE A 126 -4.51 12.51 -11.28
CA ILE A 126 -3.24 13.09 -11.74
C ILE A 126 -2.56 12.15 -12.74
N TYR A 127 -2.25 10.92 -12.32
CA TYR A 127 -1.66 9.90 -13.17
C TYR A 127 -1.98 8.50 -12.64
N LYS A 128 -1.83 7.49 -13.48
CA LYS A 128 -2.04 6.09 -13.10
C LYS A 128 -0.72 5.33 -13.07
N ASN A 129 -0.35 4.77 -11.91
CA ASN A 129 0.78 3.86 -11.80
C ASN A 129 0.44 2.52 -12.49
N ARG A 130 1.23 2.20 -13.51
CA ARG A 130 1.12 0.97 -14.32
C ARG A 130 2.46 0.23 -14.38
N SER A 131 3.26 0.31 -13.31
CA SER A 131 4.59 -0.31 -13.26
C SER A 131 4.60 -1.81 -13.59
N GLY A 132 3.44 -2.46 -13.38
CA GLY A 132 3.22 -3.83 -13.80
C GLY A 132 4.17 -4.83 -13.14
N ARG A 133 4.32 -5.98 -13.78
CA ARG A 133 5.21 -7.05 -13.30
C ARG A 133 6.68 -6.63 -13.19
N PHE A 134 7.11 -5.57 -13.87
CA PHE A 134 8.48 -5.06 -13.77
C PHE A 134 8.80 -4.42 -12.43
N ALA A 135 7.80 -4.03 -11.63
CA ALA A 135 8.00 -3.50 -10.30
C ALA A 135 8.69 -4.50 -9.36
N VAL A 136 8.37 -5.79 -9.49
CA VAL A 136 8.89 -6.85 -8.61
C VAL A 136 10.41 -7.05 -8.73
N PRO A 137 11.03 -7.24 -9.92
CA PRO A 137 12.47 -7.32 -10.03
C PRO A 137 13.18 -6.02 -9.63
N LEU A 138 12.53 -4.87 -9.81
CA LEU A 138 13.10 -3.56 -9.48
C LEU A 138 13.11 -3.23 -7.97
N LEU A 139 12.40 -3.97 -7.13
CA LEU A 139 12.35 -3.72 -5.68
C LEU A 139 13.74 -3.58 -5.04
N LYS A 140 14.71 -4.41 -5.46
CA LYS A 140 16.09 -4.39 -4.93
C LYS A 140 16.97 -3.29 -5.52
N PHE A 141 16.66 -2.84 -6.73
CA PHE A 141 17.59 -2.02 -7.51
C PHE A 141 17.05 -0.63 -7.82
N GLY A 142 15.75 -0.43 -7.82
CA GLY A 142 15.08 0.79 -8.25
C GLY A 142 14.21 1.44 -7.17
N PRO A 143 13.44 2.45 -7.54
CA PRO A 143 12.43 3.02 -6.67
C PRO A 143 11.35 1.99 -6.32
N GLN A 144 10.64 2.22 -5.22
CA GLN A 144 9.42 1.49 -4.89
C GLN A 144 8.35 1.81 -5.92
N LEU A 145 7.97 0.81 -6.72
CA LEU A 145 6.99 0.95 -7.79
C LEU A 145 5.70 0.16 -7.53
N ILE A 146 5.67 -0.69 -6.50
CA ILE A 146 4.49 -1.42 -6.08
C ILE A 146 3.63 -0.49 -5.24
N PRO A 147 2.41 -0.11 -5.69
CA PRO A 147 1.51 0.70 -4.88
C PRO A 147 1.01 -0.11 -3.69
N GLN A 148 1.24 0.41 -2.49
CA GLN A 148 0.81 -0.27 -1.27
C GLN A 148 -0.72 -0.20 -1.07
N PRO A 149 -1.46 0.91 -1.33
CA PRO A 149 -2.87 1.01 -0.95
C PRO A 149 -3.78 -0.08 -1.50
N GLY A 150 -3.46 -0.66 -2.66
CA GLY A 150 -4.21 -1.77 -3.26
C GLY A 150 -3.55 -3.13 -3.14
N ALA A 151 -2.47 -3.26 -2.38
CA ALA A 151 -1.78 -4.54 -2.20
C ALA A 151 -2.52 -5.41 -1.18
N LEU A 152 -2.77 -6.68 -1.51
CA LEU A 152 -3.38 -7.65 -0.61
C LEU A 152 -2.33 -8.68 -0.20
N PHE A 153 -2.16 -8.91 1.10
CA PHE A 153 -1.12 -9.74 1.69
C PHE A 153 -1.70 -11.01 2.30
N ARG A 154 -0.99 -12.13 2.18
CA ARG A 154 -1.30 -13.36 2.91
C ARG A 154 -0.85 -13.22 4.36
N ARG A 155 -1.79 -13.31 5.33
CA ARG A 155 -1.53 -13.09 6.76
C ARG A 155 -0.49 -14.05 7.34
N THR A 156 -0.51 -15.31 6.94
CA THR A 156 0.47 -16.30 7.39
C THR A 156 1.89 -15.96 6.94
N SER A 157 2.05 -15.44 5.71
CA SER A 157 3.34 -15.01 5.19
C SER A 157 3.86 -13.73 5.88
N PHE A 158 2.97 -12.79 6.17
CA PHE A 158 3.29 -11.59 6.96
C PHE A 158 3.80 -11.96 8.36
N ASN A 159 3.08 -12.84 9.05
CA ASN A 159 3.49 -13.32 10.37
C ASN A 159 4.84 -14.06 10.32
N LYS A 160 5.06 -14.89 9.27
CA LYS A 160 6.31 -15.64 9.08
C LYS A 160 7.53 -14.72 8.91
N VAL A 161 7.38 -13.53 8.34
CA VAL A 161 8.48 -12.57 8.17
C VAL A 161 8.60 -11.57 9.33
N GLY A 162 7.77 -11.71 10.37
CA GLY A 162 7.81 -10.90 11.59
C GLY A 162 7.05 -9.58 11.51
N GLY A 163 6.18 -9.40 10.51
CA GLY A 163 5.38 -8.18 10.35
C GLY A 163 6.16 -7.00 9.78
N LEU A 164 5.60 -5.80 9.98
CA LEU A 164 6.28 -4.55 9.66
C LEU A 164 7.34 -4.23 10.73
N ASP A 165 8.49 -3.75 10.28
CA ASP A 165 9.60 -3.36 11.16
C ASP A 165 9.39 -1.92 11.66
N PRO A 166 9.17 -1.71 12.98
CA PRO A 166 8.90 -0.39 13.54
C PRO A 166 10.12 0.54 13.56
N THR A 167 11.29 0.06 13.17
CA THR A 167 12.48 0.93 13.02
C THR A 167 12.42 1.81 11.78
N TYR A 168 11.51 1.51 10.83
CA TYR A 168 11.26 2.31 9.64
C TYR A 168 9.97 3.12 9.77
N GLU A 169 10.03 4.42 9.48
CA GLU A 169 8.88 5.32 9.54
C GLU A 169 8.13 5.44 8.21
N CYS A 170 8.86 5.35 7.09
CA CYS A 170 8.34 5.64 5.76
C CYS A 170 8.45 4.49 4.77
N ALA A 171 9.55 3.74 4.76
CA ALA A 171 9.83 2.70 3.77
C ALA A 171 9.58 1.27 4.29
N PHE A 172 8.77 1.13 5.33
CA PHE A 172 8.41 -0.15 5.94
C PHE A 172 7.70 -1.11 4.98
N ASP A 173 6.96 -0.58 4.01
CA ASP A 173 6.33 -1.36 2.94
C ASP A 173 7.37 -1.98 1.99
N LEU A 174 8.44 -1.26 1.66
CA LEU A 174 9.55 -1.80 0.87
C LEU A 174 10.27 -2.92 1.61
N ASP A 175 10.52 -2.75 2.92
CA ASP A 175 11.12 -3.79 3.76
C ASP A 175 10.27 -5.05 3.78
N LEU A 176 8.96 -4.91 4.03
CA LEU A 176 8.00 -6.02 4.00
C LEU A 176 8.01 -6.74 2.66
N LEU A 177 7.91 -6.01 1.55
CA LEU A 177 7.89 -6.60 0.20
C LEU A 177 9.17 -7.37 -0.11
N LEU A 178 10.33 -6.87 0.33
CA LEU A 178 11.60 -7.56 0.15
C LEU A 178 11.72 -8.81 1.03
N LYS A 179 11.19 -8.79 2.26
CA LYS A 179 11.09 -9.97 3.13
C LYS A 179 10.16 -11.01 2.53
N LEU A 180 8.97 -10.61 2.08
CA LEU A 180 7.98 -11.50 1.46
C LEU A 180 8.49 -12.14 0.17
N LYS A 181 9.21 -11.38 -0.68
CA LYS A 181 9.80 -11.90 -1.92
C LYS A 181 10.79 -13.04 -1.69
N LYS A 182 11.38 -13.17 -0.49
CA LYS A 182 12.30 -14.27 -0.15
C LYS A 182 11.56 -15.58 0.12
N ILE A 183 10.28 -15.53 0.45
CA ILE A 183 9.50 -16.68 0.89
C ILE A 183 8.35 -17.05 -0.03
N GLY A 184 8.07 -16.23 -1.07
CA GLY A 184 6.99 -16.51 -2.00
C GLY A 184 6.95 -15.54 -3.19
N LYS A 185 5.89 -15.67 -3.97
CA LYS A 185 5.67 -14.88 -5.19
C LYS A 185 4.89 -13.61 -4.86
N ILE A 186 5.33 -12.47 -5.42
CA ILE A 186 4.57 -11.23 -5.48
C ILE A 186 3.93 -11.17 -6.87
N HIS A 187 2.61 -11.16 -6.94
CA HIS A 187 1.84 -11.28 -8.17
C HIS A 187 1.23 -9.95 -8.60
N TYR A 188 1.34 -9.60 -9.87
CA TYR A 188 0.73 -8.42 -10.46
C TYR A 188 -0.52 -8.77 -11.24
N ILE A 189 -1.61 -8.05 -10.98
CA ILE A 189 -2.82 -8.10 -11.81
C ILE A 189 -3.04 -6.79 -12.56
N ARG A 190 -3.49 -6.89 -13.82
CA ARG A 190 -3.75 -5.72 -14.66
C ARG A 190 -5.13 -5.13 -14.36
N TYR A 191 -5.33 -4.75 -13.11
CA TYR A 191 -6.57 -4.14 -12.63
C TYR A 191 -6.25 -2.94 -11.73
N GLN A 192 -7.10 -1.90 -11.73
CA GLN A 192 -6.95 -0.78 -10.80
C GLN A 192 -7.53 -1.20 -9.46
N LEU A 193 -6.67 -1.32 -8.44
CA LEU A 193 -7.07 -1.76 -7.11
C LEU A 193 -7.36 -0.61 -6.16
N SER A 194 -6.72 0.56 -6.38
CA SER A 194 -6.79 1.66 -5.43
C SER A 194 -6.59 3.01 -6.09
N SER A 195 -6.85 4.06 -5.30
CA SER A 195 -6.40 5.41 -5.59
C SER A 195 -5.61 5.96 -4.40
N PHE A 196 -4.48 6.59 -4.68
CA PHE A 196 -3.60 7.23 -3.70
C PHE A 196 -3.79 8.75 -3.76
N ARG A 197 -4.09 9.36 -2.62
CA ARG A 197 -4.27 10.82 -2.52
C ARG A 197 -2.96 11.51 -2.24
N TRP A 198 -2.54 12.33 -3.19
CA TRP A 198 -1.31 13.12 -3.09
C TRP A 198 -1.62 14.53 -2.58
N HIS A 199 -1.16 14.84 -1.38
CA HIS A 199 -1.24 16.17 -0.77
C HIS A 199 -0.01 16.42 0.13
N SER A 200 0.17 17.67 0.55
CA SER A 200 1.35 18.10 1.34
C SER A 200 1.56 17.32 2.64
N ASP A 201 0.47 16.89 3.27
CA ASP A 201 0.49 16.23 4.58
C ASP A 201 0.61 14.70 4.48
N SER A 202 0.60 14.14 3.26
CA SER A 202 0.84 12.71 3.10
C SER A 202 2.27 12.36 3.54
N LEU A 203 2.42 11.24 4.25
CA LEU A 203 3.67 10.81 4.89
C LEU A 203 4.85 10.79 3.90
N GLY A 204 4.65 10.24 2.71
CA GLY A 204 5.68 10.13 1.68
C GLY A 204 6.13 11.47 1.08
N VAL A 205 5.30 12.53 1.19
CA VAL A 205 5.64 13.88 0.75
C VAL A 205 6.37 14.64 1.86
N ARG A 206 5.79 14.65 3.07
CA ARG A 206 6.35 15.36 4.22
C ARG A 206 7.71 14.82 4.66
N SER A 207 7.90 13.52 4.62
CA SER A 207 9.11 12.84 5.10
C SER A 207 9.97 12.27 3.96
N ARG A 208 10.03 12.96 2.81
CA ARG A 208 10.73 12.47 1.62
C ARG A 208 12.20 12.13 1.84
N SER A 209 12.93 12.92 2.62
CA SER A 209 14.34 12.66 2.94
C SER A 209 14.52 11.37 3.75
N VAL A 210 13.67 11.17 4.76
CA VAL A 210 13.64 9.96 5.58
C VAL A 210 13.33 8.75 4.71
N SER A 211 12.28 8.82 3.90
CA SER A 211 11.88 7.74 2.98
C SER A 211 13.01 7.33 2.02
N VAL A 212 13.74 8.30 1.46
CA VAL A 212 14.87 8.01 0.56
C VAL A 212 16.03 7.35 1.31
N HIS A 213 16.34 7.81 2.53
CA HIS A 213 17.40 7.25 3.35
C HIS A 213 17.09 5.82 3.78
N GLU A 214 15.91 5.58 4.33
CA GLU A 214 15.44 4.25 4.74
C GLU A 214 15.40 3.29 3.55
N ALA A 215 14.84 3.70 2.40
CA ALA A 215 14.80 2.87 1.22
C ALA A 215 16.20 2.49 0.70
N LYS A 216 17.19 3.37 0.85
CA LYS A 216 18.60 3.06 0.54
C LYS A 216 19.16 2.02 1.51
N ASP A 217 18.98 2.22 2.81
CA ASP A 217 19.44 1.30 3.86
C ASP A 217 18.84 -0.10 3.67
N ILE A 218 17.52 -0.18 3.50
CA ILE A 218 16.79 -1.44 3.26
C ILE A 218 17.35 -2.16 2.03
N ARG A 219 17.57 -1.46 0.92
CA ARG A 219 18.13 -2.08 -0.29
C ARG A 219 19.55 -2.57 -0.05
N GLN A 220 20.39 -1.77 0.57
CA GLN A 220 21.77 -2.16 0.89
C GLN A 220 21.83 -3.42 1.74
N LYS A 221 20.95 -3.57 2.73
CA LYS A 221 20.84 -4.79 3.55
C LYS A 221 20.41 -6.02 2.72
N ASN A 222 19.66 -5.82 1.64
CA ASN A 222 19.11 -6.88 0.79
C ASN A 222 19.93 -7.17 -0.49
N LEU A 223 20.99 -6.39 -0.77
CA LEU A 223 21.87 -6.60 -1.92
C LEU A 223 23.02 -7.58 -1.57
N PRO A 224 23.46 -8.43 -2.54
CA PRO A 224 24.69 -9.18 -2.41
C PRO A 224 25.88 -8.24 -2.14
N ARG A 225 26.86 -8.70 -1.35
CA ARG A 225 28.01 -7.87 -0.94
C ARG A 225 28.72 -7.19 -2.12
N ILE A 226 28.96 -7.92 -3.21
CA ILE A 226 29.64 -7.40 -4.42
C ILE A 226 28.81 -6.28 -5.07
N VAL A 227 27.50 -6.49 -5.26
CA VAL A 227 26.61 -5.50 -5.88
C VAL A 227 26.50 -4.25 -5.02
N ARG A 228 26.52 -4.40 -3.69
CA ARG A 228 26.50 -3.30 -2.73
C ARG A 228 27.72 -2.39 -2.84
N LEU A 229 28.91 -2.93 -3.07
CA LEU A 229 30.13 -2.15 -3.24
C LEU A 229 30.05 -1.18 -4.44
N PHE A 230 29.31 -1.54 -5.48
CA PHE A 230 29.14 -0.73 -6.68
C PHE A 230 27.79 0.01 -6.73
N SER A 231 27.00 0.01 -5.63
CA SER A 231 25.64 0.56 -5.63
C SER A 231 25.59 2.04 -6.00
N SER A 232 26.55 2.84 -5.57
CA SER A 232 26.66 4.27 -5.92
C SER A 232 26.82 4.54 -7.42
N ALA A 233 27.40 3.58 -8.17
CA ALA A 233 27.64 3.76 -9.59
C ALA A 233 26.35 3.58 -10.43
N TRP A 234 25.40 2.74 -10.01
CA TRP A 234 24.19 2.42 -10.80
C TRP A 234 22.89 2.93 -10.18
N GLU A 235 22.80 3.12 -8.86
CA GLU A 235 21.55 3.57 -8.21
C GLU A 235 21.04 4.92 -8.73
N VAL A 236 21.95 5.91 -8.85
CA VAL A 236 21.59 7.25 -9.31
C VAL A 236 21.19 7.26 -10.80
N PRO A 237 21.97 6.67 -11.72
CA PRO A 237 21.58 6.55 -13.12
C PRO A 237 20.26 5.78 -13.31
N LEU A 238 20.09 4.64 -12.64
CA LEU A 238 18.87 3.84 -12.75
C LEU A 238 17.64 4.60 -12.26
N ARG A 239 17.74 5.31 -11.13
CA ARG A 239 16.66 6.13 -10.60
C ARG A 239 16.28 7.26 -11.58
N ARG A 240 17.27 7.93 -12.19
CA ARG A 240 17.03 8.95 -13.21
C ARG A 240 16.35 8.38 -14.45
N LEU A 241 16.80 7.22 -14.93
CA LEU A 241 16.22 6.52 -16.07
C LEU A 241 14.75 6.15 -15.83
N ILE A 242 14.44 5.55 -14.66
CA ILE A 242 13.08 5.17 -14.31
C ILE A 242 12.19 6.42 -14.16
N TYR A 243 12.69 7.49 -13.55
CA TYR A 243 11.97 8.75 -13.43
C TYR A 243 11.66 9.35 -14.80
N PHE A 244 12.64 9.38 -15.71
CA PHE A 244 12.45 9.87 -17.07
C PHE A 244 11.45 9.00 -17.86
N ALA A 245 11.56 7.68 -17.77
CA ALA A 245 10.59 6.76 -18.36
C ALA A 245 9.16 7.00 -17.83
N GLY A 246 9.02 7.27 -16.53
CA GLY A 246 7.73 7.62 -15.91
C GLY A 246 7.14 8.90 -16.50
N ILE A 247 7.94 9.95 -16.67
CA ILE A 247 7.49 11.21 -17.30
C ILE A 247 7.02 10.98 -18.74
N VAL A 248 7.79 10.23 -19.53
CA VAL A 248 7.44 9.93 -20.93
C VAL A 248 6.13 9.15 -21.01
N LEU A 249 5.96 8.13 -20.18
CA LEU A 249 4.73 7.33 -20.14
C LEU A 249 3.51 8.16 -19.73
N THR A 250 3.68 9.06 -18.73
CA THR A 250 2.60 9.95 -18.29
C THR A 250 2.20 10.94 -19.39
N ARG A 251 3.17 11.48 -20.14
CA ARG A 251 2.87 12.38 -21.28
C ARG A 251 2.13 11.65 -22.40
N ILE A 252 2.50 10.41 -22.71
CA ILE A 252 1.82 9.60 -23.72
C ILE A 252 0.38 9.30 -23.29
N ASP A 253 0.13 8.99 -22.02
CA ASP A 253 -1.22 8.77 -21.50
C ASP A 253 -2.09 10.02 -21.55
N ASN A 254 -1.55 11.19 -21.21
CA ASN A 254 -2.26 12.47 -21.31
C ASN A 254 -2.64 12.83 -22.75
N ILE A 255 -1.78 12.49 -23.72
CA ILE A 255 -2.06 12.66 -25.15
C ILE A 255 -3.19 11.72 -25.58
N ARG A 256 -3.15 10.43 -25.19
CA ARG A 256 -4.20 9.44 -25.51
C ARG A 256 -5.56 9.81 -24.92
N ILE A 257 -5.60 10.38 -23.72
CA ILE A 257 -6.84 10.84 -23.08
C ILE A 257 -7.44 12.01 -23.90
N LYS A 258 -6.62 12.98 -24.32
CA LYS A 258 -7.07 14.10 -25.17
C LYS A 258 -7.62 13.66 -26.53
N PHE A 259 -7.11 12.57 -27.11
CA PHE A 259 -7.60 12.01 -28.37
C PHE A 259 -8.83 11.11 -28.26
N ARG A 260 -9.18 10.64 -27.04
CA ARG A 260 -10.40 9.87 -26.80
C ARG A 260 -11.60 10.74 -26.39
N LEU A 261 -11.38 12.01 -26.12
CA LEU A 261 -12.42 12.98 -25.76
C LEU A 261 -12.77 13.92 -26.92
N LYS A 262 -12.26 13.65 -28.12
CA LYS A 262 -12.71 14.16 -29.41
C LYS A 262 -13.33 13.03 -30.21
#